data_3339657f1d9d3ace1817e3175ccde388
#
_entry.id   3339657f1d9d3ace1817e3175ccde388
#
_cell.length_a   1.000
_cell.length_b   1.000
_cell.length_c   1.000
_cell.angle_alpha   90.00
_cell.angle_beta   90.00
_cell.angle_gamma   90.00
#
_symmetry.space_group_name_H-M   'P 1'
#
loop_
_entity.id
_entity.type
_entity.pdbx_description
1 polymer ?
#
loop_
_entity_poly.entity_id
_entity_poly.type
_entity_poly.pdbx_seq_one_letter_code
_entity_poly.pdbx_strand_id
1 'polypeptide(L)'
;LSPQARENLKLVSKPVKPQSFWRRILVPGEVVDRPGLSDRGVTSPAVGVVTQVHAFPGDTVRPGDRLFTLRLISEYLQNTQSELFRAIRETELIDEQRERIGPLAASGGVSQARMIELDQQLKRQQAAIDGYRQDLLTRGLNPKQIGEIQEGRFIASIDVVAPPALSVQSLTQSASPKTSAETVSPNEDAPDSFAYEVQDLRVDLG
;
A
#
# COMPACT_ATOMS: atom_id res chain seq x y z
N LEU A 1 68.04 -23.76 25.78
CA LEU A 1 68.69 -23.27 24.55
C LEU A 1 69.71 -22.22 24.93
N SER A 2 70.98 -22.39 24.56
CA SER A 2 72.03 -21.43 24.79
C SER A 2 71.76 -20.12 24.05
N PRO A 3 72.30 -18.95 24.53
CA PRO A 3 72.12 -17.68 23.83
C PRO A 3 72.52 -17.74 22.35
N GLN A 4 73.61 -18.43 22.06
CA GLN A 4 74.17 -18.61 20.71
C GLN A 4 73.25 -19.48 19.82
N ALA A 5 72.54 -20.49 20.38
CA ALA A 5 71.57 -21.27 19.64
C ALA A 5 70.29 -20.45 19.28
N ARG A 6 69.89 -19.52 20.16
CA ARG A 6 68.76 -18.59 19.86
C ARG A 6 69.12 -17.62 18.74
N GLU A 7 70.35 -17.11 18.72
CA GLU A 7 70.80 -16.17 17.69
C GLU A 7 70.95 -16.86 16.36
N ASN A 8 71.52 -18.07 16.32
CA ASN A 8 71.66 -18.86 15.11
C ASN A 8 70.31 -19.28 14.47
N LEU A 9 69.30 -19.52 15.34
CA LEU A 9 67.95 -19.88 14.91
C LEU A 9 67.04 -18.67 14.72
N LYS A 10 67.58 -17.45 14.91
CA LYS A 10 66.79 -16.17 14.79
C LYS A 10 65.51 -16.21 15.59
N LEU A 11 65.51 -16.80 16.80
CA LEU A 11 64.34 -16.93 17.64
C LEU A 11 64.03 -15.58 18.34
N VAL A 12 62.92 -14.96 17.99
CA VAL A 12 62.43 -13.72 18.59
C VAL A 12 61.26 -14.08 19.47
N SER A 13 61.38 -13.83 20.78
CA SER A 13 60.26 -13.98 21.71
C SER A 13 59.40 -12.71 21.69
N LYS A 14 58.15 -12.84 21.38
CA LYS A 14 57.18 -11.74 21.45
C LYS A 14 56.09 -12.04 22.50
N PRO A 15 55.68 -11.08 23.30
CA PRO A 15 54.58 -11.27 24.23
C PRO A 15 53.27 -11.56 23.44
N VAL A 16 52.57 -12.61 23.80
CA VAL A 16 51.27 -12.96 23.25
C VAL A 16 50.24 -12.04 23.88
N LYS A 17 49.56 -11.28 23.06
CA LYS A 17 48.40 -10.46 23.48
C LYS A 17 47.14 -11.22 23.10
N PRO A 18 46.15 -11.35 23.99
CA PRO A 18 44.86 -11.92 23.63
C PRO A 18 44.20 -11.05 22.56
N GLN A 19 43.77 -11.66 21.48
CA GLN A 19 43.06 -11.01 20.36
C GLN A 19 41.77 -11.76 20.13
N SER A 20 40.73 -11.03 19.77
CA SER A 20 39.49 -11.63 19.29
C SER A 20 39.73 -12.36 17.97
N PHE A 21 39.44 -13.64 17.95
CA PHE A 21 39.58 -14.46 16.75
C PHE A 21 38.21 -14.84 16.22
N TRP A 22 37.90 -14.38 15.00
CA TRP A 22 36.69 -14.74 14.30
C TRP A 22 36.92 -15.96 13.43
N ARG A 23 36.30 -17.07 13.78
CA ARG A 23 36.29 -18.26 12.92
C ARG A 23 35.28 -18.04 11.80
N ARG A 24 35.74 -17.96 10.57
CA ARG A 24 34.86 -17.90 9.39
C ARG A 24 34.64 -19.31 8.86
N ILE A 25 33.38 -19.64 8.62
CA ILE A 25 32.97 -20.87 7.96
C ILE A 25 32.33 -20.42 6.64
N LEU A 26 32.92 -20.79 5.51
CA LEU A 26 32.31 -20.58 4.20
C LEU A 26 31.38 -21.76 3.93
N VAL A 27 30.10 -21.46 3.80
CA VAL A 27 29.07 -22.43 3.43
C VAL A 27 28.60 -22.06 2.03
N PRO A 28 28.74 -22.94 1.04
CA PRO A 28 28.16 -22.71 -0.27
C PRO A 28 26.63 -22.72 -0.14
N GLY A 29 25.96 -21.81 -0.87
CA GLY A 29 24.51 -21.72 -0.87
C GLY A 29 24.04 -21.08 -2.16
N GLU A 30 22.82 -21.38 -2.54
CA GLU A 30 22.13 -20.80 -3.67
C GLU A 30 20.95 -19.97 -3.13
N VAL A 31 20.74 -18.80 -3.72
CA VAL A 31 19.56 -17.97 -3.42
C VAL A 31 18.43 -18.45 -4.31
N VAL A 32 17.38 -18.99 -3.69
CA VAL A 32 16.20 -19.47 -4.40
C VAL A 32 14.99 -18.66 -3.99
N ASP A 33 14.06 -18.48 -4.94
CA ASP A 33 12.79 -17.86 -4.66
C ASP A 33 11.98 -18.66 -3.64
N ARG A 34 11.30 -17.96 -2.75
CA ARG A 34 10.44 -18.54 -1.74
C ARG A 34 8.99 -18.30 -2.12
N PRO A 35 8.30 -19.33 -2.67
CA PRO A 35 6.89 -19.19 -3.07
C PRO A 35 6.03 -18.60 -1.94
N GLY A 36 5.22 -17.58 -2.28
CA GLY A 36 4.37 -16.87 -1.33
C GLY A 36 5.04 -15.78 -0.48
N LEU A 37 6.38 -15.63 -0.56
CA LEU A 37 7.12 -14.56 0.10
C LEU A 37 7.86 -13.66 -0.91
N SER A 38 8.56 -14.25 -1.87
CA SER A 38 9.25 -13.52 -2.96
C SER A 38 8.32 -13.21 -4.13
N ASP A 39 7.38 -14.13 -4.43
CA ASP A 39 6.44 -13.94 -5.54
C ASP A 39 5.25 -13.08 -5.14
N ARG A 40 4.96 -12.08 -5.93
CA ARG A 40 3.83 -11.18 -5.79
C ARG A 40 2.98 -11.18 -7.04
N GLY A 41 1.89 -11.94 -7.01
CA GLY A 41 0.87 -11.85 -8.05
C GLY A 41 0.09 -10.54 -7.93
N VAL A 42 0.05 -9.76 -9.01
CA VAL A 42 -0.77 -8.55 -9.13
C VAL A 42 -1.92 -8.86 -10.07
N THR A 43 -3.14 -8.73 -9.56
CA THR A 43 -4.36 -8.94 -10.35
C THR A 43 -5.10 -7.62 -10.52
N SER A 44 -5.86 -7.49 -11.61
CA SER A 44 -6.73 -6.34 -11.80
C SER A 44 -7.84 -6.33 -10.74
N PRO A 45 -8.07 -5.19 -10.05
CA PRO A 45 -9.14 -5.06 -9.08
C PRO A 45 -10.53 -4.92 -9.73
N ALA A 46 -10.58 -4.64 -11.05
CA ALA A 46 -11.82 -4.41 -11.78
C ALA A 46 -11.78 -5.04 -13.17
N VAL A 47 -12.98 -5.24 -13.74
CA VAL A 47 -13.14 -5.73 -15.12
C VAL A 47 -12.93 -4.58 -16.10
N GLY A 48 -12.10 -4.79 -17.10
CA GLY A 48 -11.80 -3.78 -18.11
C GLY A 48 -10.91 -4.31 -19.23
N VAL A 49 -10.54 -3.40 -20.12
CA VAL A 49 -9.61 -3.66 -21.24
C VAL A 49 -8.29 -2.99 -20.93
N VAL A 50 -7.19 -3.72 -21.06
CA VAL A 50 -5.84 -3.15 -20.95
C VAL A 50 -5.59 -2.25 -22.15
N THR A 51 -5.40 -0.96 -21.90
CA THR A 51 -5.12 0.04 -22.93
C THR A 51 -3.64 0.33 -23.10
N GLN A 52 -2.87 0.12 -22.04
CA GLN A 52 -1.43 0.37 -22.06
C GLN A 52 -0.71 -0.56 -21.06
N VAL A 53 0.41 -1.12 -21.49
CA VAL A 53 1.34 -1.88 -20.67
C VAL A 53 2.57 -1.02 -20.44
N HIS A 54 3.00 -0.87 -19.19
CA HIS A 54 4.12 -0.02 -18.78
C HIS A 54 5.34 -0.81 -18.33
N ALA A 55 5.16 -2.08 -17.94
CA ALA A 55 6.22 -2.94 -17.48
C ALA A 55 6.15 -4.31 -18.17
N PHE A 56 7.29 -4.82 -18.64
CA PHE A 56 7.41 -6.07 -19.37
C PHE A 56 8.26 -7.08 -18.59
N PRO A 57 8.16 -8.37 -18.91
CA PRO A 57 9.01 -9.40 -18.30
C PRO A 57 10.51 -9.03 -18.41
N GLY A 58 11.21 -9.11 -17.27
CA GLY A 58 12.60 -8.69 -17.11
C GLY A 58 12.79 -7.24 -16.63
N ASP A 59 11.74 -6.43 -16.62
CA ASP A 59 11.83 -5.06 -16.10
C ASP A 59 11.91 -5.05 -14.58
N THR A 60 12.67 -4.09 -14.05
CA THR A 60 12.76 -3.81 -12.62
C THR A 60 11.82 -2.66 -12.27
N VAL A 61 10.85 -2.90 -11.39
CA VAL A 61 9.84 -1.93 -10.96
C VAL A 61 9.91 -1.68 -9.46
N ARG A 62 9.62 -0.46 -9.04
CA ARG A 62 9.54 -0.08 -7.63
C ARG A 62 8.10 -0.15 -7.13
N PRO A 63 7.90 -0.28 -5.81
CA PRO A 63 6.58 -0.15 -5.21
C PRO A 63 5.88 1.14 -5.67
N GLY A 64 4.66 1.01 -6.20
CA GLY A 64 3.89 2.12 -6.72
C GLY A 64 4.10 2.46 -8.21
N ASP A 65 5.10 1.85 -8.89
CA ASP A 65 5.27 2.01 -10.33
C ASP A 65 4.09 1.41 -11.09
N ARG A 66 3.70 2.04 -12.18
CA ARG A 66 2.59 1.57 -13.04
C ARG A 66 3.01 0.32 -13.79
N LEU A 67 2.17 -0.71 -13.72
CA LEU A 67 2.36 -1.95 -14.48
C LEU A 67 1.56 -1.93 -15.76
N PHE A 68 0.29 -1.59 -15.68
CA PHE A 68 -0.59 -1.41 -16.84
C PHE A 68 -1.76 -0.48 -16.51
N THR A 69 -2.34 0.12 -17.55
CA THR A 69 -3.54 0.94 -17.47
C THR A 69 -4.74 0.16 -18.00
N LEU A 70 -5.80 0.13 -17.20
CA LEU A 70 -7.04 -0.58 -17.49
C LEU A 70 -8.17 0.43 -17.73
N ARG A 71 -8.83 0.34 -18.89
CA ARG A 71 -10.09 1.04 -19.15
C ARG A 71 -11.24 0.22 -18.58
N LEU A 72 -12.01 0.82 -17.71
CA LEU A 72 -13.14 0.17 -17.03
C LEU A 72 -14.31 -0.04 -18.01
N ILE A 73 -14.88 -1.27 -18.05
CA ILE A 73 -16.06 -1.59 -18.85
C ILE A 73 -17.23 -2.01 -17.95
N SER A 74 -17.12 -1.85 -16.65
CA SER A 74 -18.13 -2.27 -15.70
C SER A 74 -19.26 -1.24 -15.65
N GLU A 75 -20.43 -1.61 -16.15
CA GLU A 75 -21.67 -0.84 -16.00
C GLU A 75 -21.99 -0.58 -14.51
N TYR A 76 -21.76 -1.58 -13.67
CA TYR A 76 -21.94 -1.45 -12.25
C TYR A 76 -21.08 -0.32 -11.65
N LEU A 77 -19.79 -0.24 -12.02
CA LEU A 77 -18.90 0.82 -11.55
C LEU A 77 -19.37 2.21 -12.02
N GLN A 78 -19.86 2.31 -13.25
CA GLN A 78 -20.40 3.57 -13.78
C GLN A 78 -21.65 3.98 -12.99
N ASN A 79 -22.55 3.03 -12.74
CA ASN A 79 -23.75 3.27 -11.94
C ASN A 79 -23.41 3.69 -10.50
N THR A 80 -22.47 3.00 -9.83
CA THR A 80 -22.07 3.35 -8.47
C THR A 80 -21.46 4.75 -8.40
N GLN A 81 -20.64 5.14 -9.39
CA GLN A 81 -20.10 6.50 -9.46
C GLN A 81 -21.22 7.53 -9.63
N SER A 82 -22.19 7.27 -10.50
CA SER A 82 -23.32 8.15 -10.75
C SER A 82 -24.20 8.30 -9.51
N GLU A 83 -24.46 7.21 -8.80
CA GLU A 83 -25.24 7.21 -7.56
C GLU A 83 -24.50 7.94 -6.42
N LEU A 84 -23.18 7.77 -6.29
CA LEU A 84 -22.38 8.54 -5.35
C LEU A 84 -22.50 10.05 -5.62
N PHE A 85 -22.28 10.45 -6.86
CA PHE A 85 -22.39 11.86 -7.26
C PHE A 85 -23.79 12.42 -6.98
N ARG A 86 -24.83 11.67 -7.36
CA ARG A 86 -26.22 12.05 -7.12
C ARG A 86 -26.54 12.22 -5.64
N ALA A 87 -26.12 11.27 -4.79
CA ALA A 87 -26.36 11.32 -3.35
C ALA A 87 -25.69 12.54 -2.71
N ILE A 88 -24.50 12.93 -3.19
CA ILE A 88 -23.79 14.12 -2.72
C ILE A 88 -24.58 15.39 -3.11
N ARG A 89 -25.02 15.50 -4.36
CA ARG A 89 -25.81 16.66 -4.82
C ARG A 89 -27.15 16.76 -4.07
N GLU A 90 -27.78 15.65 -3.78
CA GLU A 90 -29.01 15.62 -2.98
C GLU A 90 -28.75 16.07 -1.53
N THR A 91 -27.62 15.67 -0.94
CA THR A 91 -27.20 16.14 0.38
C THR A 91 -27.02 17.66 0.41
N GLU A 92 -26.34 18.24 -0.57
CA GLU A 92 -26.16 19.69 -0.70
C GLU A 92 -27.51 20.43 -0.75
N LEU A 93 -28.46 19.93 -1.54
CA LEU A 93 -29.80 20.53 -1.66
C LEU A 93 -30.58 20.46 -0.34
N ILE A 94 -30.46 19.35 0.39
CA ILE A 94 -31.12 19.19 1.69
C ILE A 94 -30.50 20.15 2.73
N ASP A 95 -29.17 20.29 2.73
CA ASP A 95 -28.44 21.22 3.60
C ASP A 95 -28.83 22.68 3.32
N GLU A 96 -28.87 23.10 2.06
CA GLU A 96 -29.35 24.42 1.65
C GLU A 96 -30.79 24.67 2.13
N GLN A 97 -31.66 23.67 2.01
CA GLN A 97 -33.04 23.75 2.47
C GLN A 97 -33.09 23.88 4.01
N ARG A 98 -32.29 23.11 4.72
CA ARG A 98 -32.16 23.15 6.17
C ARG A 98 -31.67 24.51 6.69
N GLU A 99 -30.64 25.08 6.06
CA GLU A 99 -30.11 26.40 6.37
C GLU A 99 -31.19 27.50 6.18
N ARG A 100 -31.96 27.42 5.10
CA ARG A 100 -33.05 28.37 4.81
C ARG A 100 -34.15 28.30 5.83
N ILE A 101 -34.50 27.09 6.30
CA ILE A 101 -35.64 26.89 7.23
C ILE A 101 -35.21 27.08 8.68
N GLY A 102 -33.91 26.91 9.03
CA GLY A 102 -33.38 27.00 10.38
C GLY A 102 -33.83 28.26 11.18
N PRO A 103 -33.63 29.48 10.62
CA PRO A 103 -34.08 30.73 11.30
C PRO A 103 -35.59 30.81 11.48
N LEU A 104 -36.36 30.27 10.52
CA LEU A 104 -37.83 30.26 10.58
C LEU A 104 -38.33 29.26 11.65
N ALA A 105 -37.65 28.13 11.79
CA ALA A 105 -37.98 27.17 12.85
C ALA A 105 -37.69 27.75 14.26
N ALA A 106 -36.60 28.49 14.41
CA ALA A 106 -36.24 29.17 15.66
C ALA A 106 -37.28 30.25 16.08
N SER A 107 -37.92 30.91 15.09
CA SER A 107 -38.96 31.92 15.32
C SER A 107 -40.36 31.33 15.45
N GLY A 108 -40.52 30.00 15.41
CA GLY A 108 -41.81 29.31 15.46
C GLY A 108 -42.61 29.32 14.16
N GLY A 109 -42.05 29.81 13.06
CA GLY A 109 -42.71 29.88 11.74
C GLY A 109 -42.74 28.55 11.00
N VAL A 110 -41.95 27.56 11.41
CA VAL A 110 -41.90 26.21 10.81
C VAL A 110 -41.91 25.16 11.92
N SER A 111 -42.62 24.05 11.69
CA SER A 111 -42.68 22.95 12.64
C SER A 111 -41.31 22.29 12.86
N GLN A 112 -40.97 22.01 14.13
CA GLN A 112 -39.77 21.22 14.49
C GLN A 112 -39.77 19.84 13.83
N ALA A 113 -40.95 19.25 13.56
CA ALA A 113 -41.05 17.97 12.84
C ALA A 113 -40.41 18.05 11.46
N ARG A 114 -40.49 19.19 10.77
CA ARG A 114 -39.86 19.38 9.45
C ARG A 114 -38.33 19.40 9.55
N MET A 115 -37.76 20.00 10.58
CA MET A 115 -36.31 19.96 10.83
C MET A 115 -35.84 18.54 11.10
N ILE A 116 -36.57 17.80 11.93
CA ILE A 116 -36.24 16.38 12.23
C ILE A 116 -36.32 15.55 10.95
N GLU A 117 -37.27 15.78 10.07
CA GLU A 117 -37.38 15.07 8.77
C GLU A 117 -36.18 15.34 7.88
N LEU A 118 -35.73 16.59 7.73
CA LEU A 118 -34.53 16.95 6.96
C LEU A 118 -33.27 16.32 7.56
N ASP A 119 -33.11 16.35 8.88
CA ASP A 119 -32.00 15.71 9.57
C ASP A 119 -31.97 14.18 9.34
N GLN A 120 -33.14 13.54 9.30
CA GLN A 120 -33.26 12.13 8.98
C GLN A 120 -32.91 11.84 7.49
N GLN A 121 -33.33 12.73 6.57
CA GLN A 121 -32.97 12.64 5.17
C GLN A 121 -31.45 12.75 4.98
N LEU A 122 -30.81 13.75 5.60
CA LEU A 122 -29.35 13.90 5.58
C LEU A 122 -28.63 12.66 6.06
N LYS A 123 -29.04 12.10 7.20
CA LYS A 123 -28.45 10.87 7.74
C LYS A 123 -28.58 9.69 6.78
N ARG A 124 -29.72 9.55 6.10
CA ARG A 124 -29.91 8.48 5.12
C ARG A 124 -28.99 8.67 3.90
N GLN A 125 -28.88 9.90 3.38
CA GLN A 125 -27.99 10.20 2.26
C GLN A 125 -26.53 10.01 2.64
N GLN A 126 -26.13 10.44 3.83
CA GLN A 126 -24.77 10.24 4.31
C GLN A 126 -24.41 8.74 4.40
N ALA A 127 -25.32 7.91 4.93
CA ALA A 127 -25.12 6.47 4.98
C ALA A 127 -25.01 5.84 3.57
N ALA A 128 -25.79 6.34 2.60
CA ALA A 128 -25.69 5.90 1.21
C ALA A 128 -24.35 6.31 0.58
N ILE A 129 -23.90 7.56 0.78
CA ILE A 129 -22.59 8.05 0.35
C ILE A 129 -21.46 7.18 0.89
N ASP A 130 -21.49 6.87 2.19
CA ASP A 130 -20.47 6.03 2.82
C ASP A 130 -20.47 4.60 2.24
N GLY A 131 -21.66 4.05 1.96
CA GLY A 131 -21.80 2.77 1.29
C GLY A 131 -21.21 2.75 -0.12
N TYR A 132 -21.52 3.75 -0.95
CA TYR A 132 -20.97 3.87 -2.30
C TYR A 132 -19.46 4.09 -2.29
N ARG A 133 -18.93 4.90 -1.36
CA ARG A 133 -17.49 5.10 -1.18
C ARG A 133 -16.78 3.80 -0.84
N GLN A 134 -17.33 3.03 0.09
CA GLN A 134 -16.75 1.75 0.49
C GLN A 134 -16.78 0.73 -0.65
N ASP A 135 -17.85 0.68 -1.44
CA ASP A 135 -17.94 -0.19 -2.60
C ASP A 135 -16.88 0.17 -3.66
N LEU A 136 -16.71 1.46 -3.96
CA LEU A 136 -15.69 1.92 -4.92
C LEU A 136 -14.26 1.63 -4.43
N LEU A 137 -13.98 1.80 -3.13
CA LEU A 137 -12.67 1.43 -2.53
C LEU A 137 -12.40 -0.07 -2.68
N THR A 138 -13.40 -0.91 -2.40
CA THR A 138 -13.27 -2.38 -2.52
C THR A 138 -13.00 -2.81 -3.95
N ARG A 139 -13.45 -2.03 -4.94
CA ARG A 139 -13.23 -2.25 -6.36
C ARG A 139 -11.96 -1.61 -6.92
N GLY A 140 -11.08 -1.13 -6.04
CA GLY A 140 -9.73 -0.67 -6.39
C GLY A 140 -9.61 0.80 -6.77
N LEU A 141 -10.66 1.61 -6.63
CA LEU A 141 -10.53 3.06 -6.74
C LEU A 141 -9.82 3.60 -5.49
N ASN A 142 -8.93 4.55 -5.68
CA ASN A 142 -8.24 5.20 -4.59
C ASN A 142 -9.04 6.41 -4.04
N PRO A 143 -8.75 6.90 -2.82
CA PRO A 143 -9.48 8.01 -2.23
C PRO A 143 -9.44 9.30 -3.06
N LYS A 144 -8.37 9.55 -3.84
CA LYS A 144 -8.27 10.72 -4.72
C LYS A 144 -9.26 10.62 -5.89
N GLN A 145 -9.35 9.45 -6.52
CA GLN A 145 -10.31 9.17 -7.58
C GLN A 145 -11.76 9.32 -7.09
N ILE A 146 -12.03 8.86 -5.86
CA ILE A 146 -13.35 9.06 -5.25
C ILE A 146 -13.65 10.55 -5.04
N GLY A 147 -12.65 11.34 -4.63
CA GLY A 147 -12.76 12.80 -4.56
C GLY A 147 -13.10 13.44 -5.92
N GLU A 148 -12.49 12.97 -7.00
CA GLU A 148 -12.79 13.45 -8.35
C GLU A 148 -14.23 13.13 -8.77
N ILE A 149 -14.75 11.95 -8.40
CA ILE A 149 -16.15 11.58 -8.66
C ILE A 149 -17.10 12.53 -7.92
N GLN A 150 -16.77 12.91 -6.67
CA GLN A 150 -17.56 13.87 -5.90
C GLN A 150 -17.64 15.25 -6.55
N GLU A 151 -16.60 15.63 -7.32
CA GLU A 151 -16.55 16.85 -8.13
C GLU A 151 -17.21 16.68 -9.52
N GLY A 152 -17.72 15.50 -9.85
CA GLY A 152 -18.39 15.18 -11.11
C GLY A 152 -17.45 14.68 -12.22
N ARG A 153 -16.20 14.34 -11.89
CA ARG A 153 -15.26 13.73 -12.86
C ARG A 153 -15.25 12.21 -12.68
N PHE A 154 -15.98 11.52 -13.54
CA PHE A 154 -16.05 10.06 -13.50
C PHE A 154 -14.77 9.40 -13.97
N ILE A 155 -14.38 8.34 -13.29
CA ILE A 155 -13.17 7.58 -13.57
C ILE A 155 -13.48 6.52 -14.63
N ALA A 156 -12.87 6.66 -15.79
CA ALA A 156 -13.00 5.71 -16.89
C ALA A 156 -11.82 4.71 -16.98
N SER A 157 -10.71 5.01 -16.34
CA SER A 157 -9.51 4.16 -16.34
C SER A 157 -8.82 4.17 -14.98
N ILE A 158 -8.16 3.06 -14.67
CA ILE A 158 -7.33 2.91 -13.47
C ILE A 158 -5.95 2.40 -13.85
N ASP A 159 -4.94 2.83 -13.10
CA ASP A 159 -3.59 2.29 -13.19
C ASP A 159 -3.42 1.19 -12.16
N VAL A 160 -2.98 0.02 -12.61
CA VAL A 160 -2.56 -1.07 -11.74
C VAL A 160 -1.08 -0.87 -11.47
N VAL A 161 -0.73 -0.79 -10.19
CA VAL A 161 0.62 -0.45 -9.74
C VAL A 161 1.28 -1.61 -9.01
N ALA A 162 2.60 -1.58 -8.94
CA ALA A 162 3.38 -2.53 -8.18
C ALA A 162 3.03 -2.45 -6.68
N PRO A 163 2.91 -3.59 -5.98
CA PRO A 163 2.49 -3.63 -4.58
C PRO A 163 3.52 -2.95 -3.66
N PRO A 164 3.10 -2.49 -2.47
CA PRO A 164 4.02 -1.93 -1.50
C PRO A 164 5.01 -2.98 -1.02
N ALA A 165 6.22 -2.55 -0.64
CA ALA A 165 7.21 -3.41 -0.01
C ALA A 165 6.63 -4.03 1.27
N LEU A 166 6.93 -5.32 1.51
CA LEU A 166 6.62 -5.94 2.80
C LEU A 166 7.53 -5.31 3.86
N SER A 167 6.95 -4.65 4.84
CA SER A 167 7.70 -4.31 6.05
C SER A 167 8.04 -5.62 6.78
N VAL A 168 9.33 -5.86 7.04
CA VAL A 168 9.84 -7.06 7.75
C VAL A 168 9.23 -7.22 9.15
N GLN A 169 8.59 -6.19 9.68
CA GLN A 169 7.93 -6.19 10.99
C GLN A 169 6.72 -7.13 11.08
N SER A 170 6.08 -7.51 9.98
CA SER A 170 4.95 -8.44 9.99
C SER A 170 5.36 -9.91 10.06
N LEU A 171 6.63 -10.26 9.84
CA LEU A 171 7.12 -11.63 9.85
C LEU A 171 7.72 -12.04 11.21
N THR A 172 8.02 -11.09 12.10
CA THR A 172 8.66 -11.36 13.40
C THR A 172 7.68 -11.71 14.52
N GLN A 173 6.37 -11.59 14.30
CA GLN A 173 5.37 -11.89 15.33
C GLN A 173 5.03 -13.38 15.48
N SER A 174 5.52 -14.27 14.60
CA SER A 174 5.20 -15.70 14.66
C SER A 174 6.31 -16.61 15.19
N ALA A 175 7.48 -16.07 15.53
CA ALA A 175 8.58 -16.91 16.06
C ALA A 175 9.29 -16.18 17.19
N SER A 176 8.81 -16.35 18.43
CA SER A 176 9.62 -16.07 19.62
C SER A 176 10.35 -17.32 20.04
N PRO A 177 11.69 -17.33 20.02
CA PRO A 177 12.44 -17.84 21.13
C PRO A 177 13.16 -16.68 21.83
N LYS A 178 12.94 -16.59 23.13
CA LYS A 178 13.73 -15.75 24.04
C LYS A 178 15.19 -16.17 23.97
N THR A 179 16.03 -15.38 23.36
CA THR A 179 17.47 -15.43 23.59
C THR A 179 17.98 -14.00 23.50
N SER A 180 18.46 -13.52 24.63
CA SER A 180 19.15 -12.26 24.79
C SER A 180 20.42 -12.29 23.93
N ALA A 181 20.47 -11.47 22.91
CA ALA A 181 21.69 -11.17 22.16
C ALA A 181 21.70 -9.67 21.85
N GLU A 182 22.82 -9.09 22.15
CA GLU A 182 23.23 -7.70 22.04
C GLU A 182 22.62 -6.93 20.86
N THR A 183 22.15 -5.77 21.21
CA THR A 183 21.68 -4.71 20.32
C THR A 183 22.78 -4.33 19.33
N VAL A 184 22.76 -4.90 18.15
CA VAL A 184 23.43 -4.32 16.99
C VAL A 184 22.47 -3.26 16.48
N SER A 185 22.84 -2.00 16.61
CA SER A 185 22.13 -0.87 16.05
C SER A 185 21.85 -1.12 14.57
N PRO A 186 20.62 -0.90 14.07
CA PRO A 186 20.36 -0.97 12.64
C PRO A 186 21.23 0.09 11.96
N ASN A 187 22.00 -0.36 10.97
CA ASN A 187 22.76 0.51 10.09
C ASN A 187 21.75 1.41 9.36
N GLU A 188 21.79 2.72 9.59
CA GLU A 188 20.94 3.73 8.95
C GLU A 188 21.20 3.90 7.43
N ASP A 189 22.12 3.15 6.86
CA ASP A 189 22.50 3.18 5.45
C ASP A 189 21.98 1.98 4.63
N ALA A 190 20.87 1.36 5.01
CA ALA A 190 20.22 0.43 4.10
C ALA A 190 19.60 1.23 2.94
N PRO A 191 20.00 1.00 1.68
CA PRO A 191 19.39 1.72 0.57
C PRO A 191 17.90 1.37 0.50
N ASP A 192 17.07 2.40 0.55
CA ASP A 192 15.60 2.38 0.47
C ASP A 192 15.08 1.93 -0.92
N SER A 193 15.80 1.04 -1.60
CA SER A 193 15.49 0.58 -2.96
C SER A 193 15.08 -0.87 -2.99
N PHE A 194 13.96 -1.18 -2.32
CA PHE A 194 13.27 -2.42 -2.61
C PHE A 194 12.68 -2.33 -4.03
N ALA A 195 12.98 -3.32 -4.86
CA ALA A 195 12.51 -3.40 -6.23
C ALA A 195 12.00 -4.82 -6.52
N TYR A 196 11.05 -4.92 -7.42
CA TYR A 196 10.55 -6.18 -7.96
C TYR A 196 11.07 -6.36 -9.38
N GLU A 197 11.29 -7.60 -9.80
CA GLU A 197 11.45 -7.96 -11.18
C GLU A 197 10.14 -8.54 -11.71
N VAL A 198 9.70 -8.07 -12.87
CA VAL A 198 8.52 -8.61 -13.55
C VAL A 198 8.89 -9.94 -14.18
N GLN A 199 8.40 -11.04 -13.64
CA GLN A 199 8.70 -12.39 -14.13
C GLN A 199 7.78 -12.81 -15.27
N ASP A 200 6.49 -12.55 -15.13
CA ASP A 200 5.46 -12.99 -16.07
C ASP A 200 4.38 -11.92 -16.23
N LEU A 201 3.89 -11.75 -17.45
CA LEU A 201 2.82 -10.83 -17.79
C LEU A 201 1.72 -11.61 -18.50
N ARG A 202 0.57 -11.77 -17.83
CA ARG A 202 -0.60 -12.50 -18.35
C ARG A 202 -1.73 -11.54 -18.72
N VAL A 203 -1.39 -10.43 -19.34
CA VAL A 203 -2.35 -9.46 -19.84
C VAL A 203 -2.05 -9.16 -21.31
N ASP A 204 -3.08 -9.09 -22.12
CA ASP A 204 -3.00 -8.72 -23.51
C ASP A 204 -3.68 -7.37 -23.73
N LEU A 205 -3.19 -6.60 -24.68
CA LEU A 205 -3.86 -5.38 -25.16
C LEU A 205 -5.16 -5.78 -25.87
N GLY A 206 -6.28 -5.17 -25.49
CA GLY A 206 -7.59 -5.44 -26.04
C GLY A 206 -8.08 -4.33 -26.99
#